data_d0964f4541a8cf029a9fd57070c38df9
#
_entry.id   d0964f4541a8cf029a9fd57070c38df9
#
_cell.length_a   1.000
_cell.length_b   1.000
_cell.length_c   1.000
_cell.angle_alpha   90.00
_cell.angle_beta   90.00
_cell.angle_gamma   90.00
#
_symmetry.space_group_name_H-M   'P 1'
#
loop_
_entity.id
_entity.type
_entity.pdbx_description
1 polymer ?
#
loop_
_entity_poly.entity_id
_entity_poly.type
_entity_poly.pdbx_seq_one_letter_code
_entity_poly.pdbx_strand_id
1 'polypeptide(L)'
;MSKPKRFFECLLPVSVCNIKCPYCYVVQENRREMQLAELQYSPEHIAKALRRERVGGICWISICGLGETLAQKEIVDIVYYLLKEGHYINITTNGTLTNRFKEIIEKCKSYTNRLHFSFSFHYTELKRLGWINKFFDNIDFVKENGASFLLQINLCDEYIPFLDEIKSISLERTGALPQVALTRDESTIPMKIWTDLSDEEYYRIGKTFNSPLFEFTYKNFNVLRKEFCYAGDWSFVLNLQTGWLQKCYANPQGQNIFEDINSKIKFEAVGNNCQNNYCVNSSHFMSLGIIPEIDTPTYYALRNREEANWYSNDIKEFLSCKLNESNKEYSNIKKYFINNPDAIKKKIKKKIKRIKKRLKM
;
A
#
# COMPACT_ATOMS: atom_id res chain seq x y z
N MET A 1 11.69 -18.26 -9.75
CA MET A 1 11.08 -17.35 -8.78
C MET A 1 10.13 -16.40 -9.47
N SER A 2 8.92 -16.23 -8.96
CA SER A 2 7.96 -15.26 -9.49
C SER A 2 8.32 -13.86 -8.97
N LYS A 3 8.42 -12.89 -9.89
CA LYS A 3 8.67 -11.49 -9.54
C LYS A 3 7.37 -10.69 -9.59
N PRO A 4 7.20 -9.64 -8.78
CA PRO A 4 6.01 -8.80 -8.80
C PRO A 4 5.88 -8.08 -10.14
N LYS A 5 4.75 -8.27 -10.83
CA LYS A 5 4.47 -7.58 -12.09
C LYS A 5 3.89 -6.19 -11.87
N ARG A 6 2.96 -6.08 -10.93
CA ARG A 6 2.33 -4.81 -10.53
C ARG A 6 2.05 -4.75 -9.06
N PHE A 7 1.88 -3.54 -8.57
CA PHE A 7 1.40 -3.25 -7.23
C PHE A 7 0.03 -2.59 -7.30
N PHE A 8 -0.92 -3.11 -6.53
CA PHE A 8 -2.22 -2.50 -6.32
C PHE A 8 -2.40 -2.16 -4.85
N GLU A 9 -2.49 -0.87 -4.56
CA GLU A 9 -3.00 -0.37 -3.28
C GLU A 9 -4.52 -0.35 -3.37
N CYS A 10 -5.17 -1.32 -2.76
CA CYS A 10 -6.61 -1.51 -2.82
C CYS A 10 -7.30 -0.86 -1.64
N LEU A 11 -8.08 0.19 -1.90
CA LEU A 11 -8.86 0.88 -0.89
C LEU A 11 -10.23 0.24 -0.73
N LEU A 12 -10.50 -0.24 0.47
CA LEU A 12 -11.83 -0.68 0.88
C LEU A 12 -12.47 0.48 1.67
N PRO A 13 -13.52 1.14 1.18
CA PRO A 13 -14.08 2.34 1.82
C PRO A 13 -14.95 2.01 3.03
N VAL A 14 -14.43 1.17 3.94
CA VAL A 14 -15.00 0.87 5.24
C VAL A 14 -14.49 1.91 6.24
N SER A 15 -15.39 2.65 6.89
CA SER A 15 -15.04 3.66 7.90
C SER A 15 -15.32 3.19 9.33
N VAL A 16 -15.96 2.03 9.51
CA VAL A 16 -16.09 1.38 10.82
C VAL A 16 -14.73 1.03 11.38
N CYS A 17 -14.48 1.48 12.62
CA CYS A 17 -13.29 1.10 13.38
C CYS A 17 -13.65 0.96 14.85
N ASN A 18 -13.23 -0.12 15.48
CA ASN A 18 -13.50 -0.43 16.88
C ASN A 18 -12.53 0.22 17.88
N ILE A 19 -11.54 0.97 17.37
CA ILE A 19 -10.63 1.83 18.15
C ILE A 19 -10.74 3.28 17.67
N LYS A 20 -10.24 4.23 18.46
CA LYS A 20 -10.33 5.67 18.15
C LYS A 20 -9.00 6.36 18.42
N CYS A 21 -8.05 6.19 17.50
CA CYS A 21 -6.75 6.84 17.60
C CYS A 21 -6.87 8.33 17.25
N PRO A 22 -6.43 9.27 18.12
CA PRO A 22 -6.55 10.71 17.85
C PRO A 22 -5.72 11.16 16.64
N TYR A 23 -4.59 10.51 16.39
CA TYR A 23 -3.71 10.81 15.26
C TYR A 23 -4.17 10.19 13.93
N CYS A 24 -5.31 9.46 13.92
CA CYS A 24 -5.81 8.86 12.69
C CYS A 24 -6.27 9.93 11.70
N TYR A 25 -5.75 9.90 10.47
CA TYR A 25 -6.11 10.86 9.42
C TYR A 25 -7.62 10.90 9.13
N VAL A 26 -8.33 9.78 9.26
CA VAL A 26 -9.79 9.72 9.12
C VAL A 26 -10.49 10.52 10.21
N VAL A 27 -9.91 10.55 11.42
CA VAL A 27 -10.41 11.35 12.55
C VAL A 27 -10.04 12.83 12.37
N GLN A 28 -8.79 13.11 11.96
CA GLN A 28 -8.33 14.49 11.68
C GLN A 28 -9.18 15.18 10.62
N GLU A 29 -9.56 14.46 9.56
CA GLU A 29 -10.38 14.97 8.46
C GLU A 29 -11.90 14.85 8.68
N ASN A 30 -12.31 14.43 9.89
CA ASN A 30 -13.71 14.22 10.26
C ASN A 30 -14.50 13.29 9.31
N ARG A 31 -13.84 12.26 8.77
CA ARG A 31 -14.41 11.29 7.82
C ARG A 31 -14.83 9.96 8.46
N ARG A 32 -14.97 9.90 9.78
CA ARG A 32 -15.35 8.69 10.52
C ARG A 32 -16.88 8.52 10.52
N GLU A 33 -17.42 7.92 9.49
CA GLU A 33 -18.87 7.72 9.31
C GLU A 33 -19.40 6.42 9.94
N MET A 34 -18.52 5.54 10.43
CA MET A 34 -18.87 4.25 11.04
C MET A 34 -19.70 3.34 10.11
N GLN A 35 -19.36 3.32 8.81
CA GLN A 35 -20.09 2.57 7.79
C GLN A 35 -19.24 1.44 7.22
N LEU A 36 -19.90 0.33 6.86
CA LEU A 36 -19.33 -0.71 6.02
C LEU A 36 -19.35 -0.28 4.55
N ALA A 37 -18.47 -0.85 3.74
CA ALA A 37 -18.47 -0.61 2.30
C ALA A 37 -19.63 -1.36 1.63
N GLU A 38 -20.38 -0.67 0.77
CA GLU A 38 -21.37 -1.29 -0.11
C GLU A 38 -20.70 -1.69 -1.42
N LEU A 39 -20.20 -2.93 -1.48
CA LEU A 39 -19.52 -3.42 -2.68
C LEU A 39 -20.50 -3.54 -3.85
N GLN A 40 -20.18 -2.88 -4.97
CA GLN A 40 -20.98 -2.96 -6.21
C GLN A 40 -20.77 -4.27 -6.98
N TYR A 41 -19.72 -5.00 -6.64
CA TYR A 41 -19.31 -6.23 -7.32
C TYR A 41 -18.98 -7.32 -6.33
N SER A 42 -19.24 -8.57 -6.71
CA SER A 42 -18.90 -9.71 -5.87
C SER A 42 -17.39 -9.90 -5.73
N PRO A 43 -16.91 -10.50 -4.63
CA PRO A 43 -15.50 -10.82 -4.44
C PRO A 43 -14.87 -11.62 -5.59
N GLU A 44 -15.62 -12.56 -6.17
CA GLU A 44 -15.17 -13.33 -7.32
C GLU A 44 -15.02 -12.46 -8.58
N HIS A 45 -15.94 -11.52 -8.80
CA HIS A 45 -15.85 -10.58 -9.91
C HIS A 45 -14.62 -9.66 -9.77
N ILE A 46 -14.35 -9.15 -8.55
CA ILE A 46 -13.17 -8.36 -8.24
C ILE A 46 -11.89 -9.12 -8.59
N ALA A 47 -11.79 -10.38 -8.18
CA ALA A 47 -10.62 -11.21 -8.49
C ALA A 47 -10.50 -11.49 -10.00
N LYS A 48 -11.61 -11.79 -10.70
CA LYS A 48 -11.62 -11.96 -12.16
C LYS A 48 -11.18 -10.69 -12.89
N ALA A 49 -11.55 -9.52 -12.39
CA ALA A 49 -11.09 -8.23 -12.94
C ALA A 49 -9.56 -8.04 -12.80
N LEU A 50 -8.97 -8.63 -11.77
CA LEU A 50 -7.53 -8.60 -11.48
C LEU A 50 -6.79 -9.88 -11.91
N ARG A 51 -7.40 -10.79 -12.67
CA ARG A 51 -6.76 -12.04 -13.10
C ARG A 51 -5.40 -11.78 -13.77
N ARG A 52 -4.44 -12.69 -13.57
CA ARG A 52 -3.04 -12.54 -13.99
C ARG A 52 -2.88 -12.18 -15.47
N GLU A 53 -3.68 -12.78 -16.36
CA GLU A 53 -3.62 -12.51 -17.81
C GLU A 53 -3.95 -11.04 -18.11
N ARG A 54 -4.93 -10.48 -17.39
CA ARG A 54 -5.39 -9.11 -17.61
C ARG A 54 -4.44 -8.07 -17.03
N VAL A 55 -3.88 -8.34 -15.85
CA VAL A 55 -2.91 -7.44 -15.18
C VAL A 55 -1.47 -7.72 -15.60
N GLY A 56 -1.23 -8.74 -16.44
CA GLY A 56 0.06 -9.06 -17.06
C GLY A 56 1.01 -9.88 -16.19
N GLY A 57 0.55 -10.47 -15.08
CA GLY A 57 1.36 -11.34 -14.22
C GLY A 57 0.95 -11.32 -12.77
N ILE A 58 1.79 -11.89 -11.91
CA ILE A 58 1.56 -11.94 -10.46
C ILE A 58 1.78 -10.56 -9.86
N CYS A 59 0.87 -10.13 -8.97
CA CYS A 59 0.88 -8.81 -8.36
C CYS A 59 1.06 -8.90 -6.84
N TRP A 60 1.64 -7.84 -6.26
CA TRP A 60 1.49 -7.51 -4.86
C TRP A 60 0.22 -6.67 -4.70
N ILE A 61 -0.74 -7.13 -3.90
CA ILE A 61 -2.01 -6.46 -3.66
C ILE A 61 -2.09 -6.15 -2.17
N SER A 62 -2.09 -4.87 -1.81
CA SER A 62 -2.23 -4.39 -0.43
C SER A 62 -3.65 -3.86 -0.23
N ILE A 63 -4.38 -4.38 0.74
CA ILE A 63 -5.75 -3.98 1.03
C ILE A 63 -5.78 -3.22 2.34
N CYS A 64 -6.32 -2.00 2.31
CA CYS A 64 -6.51 -1.17 3.49
C CYS A 64 -7.89 -0.50 3.49
N GLY A 65 -8.48 -0.40 4.69
CA GLY A 65 -9.71 0.35 4.94
C GLY A 65 -9.43 1.79 5.37
N LEU A 66 -10.40 2.66 5.28
CA LEU A 66 -10.40 3.96 5.97
C LEU A 66 -10.53 3.76 7.50
N GLY A 67 -11.28 2.72 7.93
CA GLY A 67 -11.37 2.24 9.31
C GLY A 67 -10.62 0.92 9.48
N GLU A 68 -11.26 -0.05 10.18
CA GLU A 68 -10.70 -1.39 10.32
C GLU A 68 -11.05 -2.26 9.11
N THR A 69 -10.04 -2.67 8.37
CA THR A 69 -10.19 -3.45 7.13
C THR A 69 -10.96 -4.75 7.34
N LEU A 70 -10.66 -5.43 8.45
CA LEU A 70 -11.28 -6.72 8.79
C LEU A 70 -12.72 -6.60 9.30
N ALA A 71 -13.25 -5.38 9.50
CA ALA A 71 -14.66 -5.18 9.84
C ALA A 71 -15.58 -5.59 8.68
N GLN A 72 -15.13 -5.43 7.44
CA GLN A 72 -15.87 -5.87 6.26
C GLN A 72 -15.82 -7.40 6.14
N LYS A 73 -16.98 -8.05 6.16
CA LYS A 73 -17.03 -9.53 6.10
C LYS A 73 -16.58 -10.10 4.76
N GLU A 74 -16.87 -9.42 3.67
CA GLU A 74 -16.52 -9.82 2.31
C GLU A 74 -14.99 -9.85 2.07
N ILE A 75 -14.20 -9.28 2.98
CA ILE A 75 -12.73 -9.32 2.90
C ILE A 75 -12.20 -10.75 2.85
N VAL A 76 -12.87 -11.70 3.54
CA VAL A 76 -12.50 -13.12 3.54
C VAL A 76 -12.54 -13.69 2.12
N ASP A 77 -13.62 -13.41 1.41
CA ASP A 77 -13.82 -13.89 0.04
C ASP A 77 -12.94 -13.17 -0.96
N ILE A 78 -12.77 -11.84 -0.83
CA ILE A 78 -11.88 -11.06 -1.67
C ILE A 78 -10.46 -11.62 -1.60
N VAL A 79 -9.94 -11.82 -0.40
CA VAL A 79 -8.58 -12.35 -0.17
C VAL A 79 -8.45 -13.75 -0.75
N TYR A 80 -9.42 -14.63 -0.49
CA TYR A 80 -9.41 -15.98 -1.01
C TYR A 80 -9.34 -16.04 -2.54
N TYR A 81 -10.22 -15.32 -3.23
CA TYR A 81 -10.24 -15.33 -4.69
C TYR A 81 -9.00 -14.69 -5.30
N LEU A 82 -8.47 -13.62 -4.72
CA LEU A 82 -7.21 -13.01 -5.17
C LEU A 82 -6.00 -13.93 -4.98
N LEU A 83 -5.92 -14.65 -3.86
CA LEU A 83 -4.89 -15.67 -3.63
C LEU A 83 -5.04 -16.84 -4.61
N LYS A 84 -6.28 -17.26 -4.91
CA LYS A 84 -6.59 -18.31 -5.90
C LYS A 84 -6.14 -17.90 -7.32
N GLU A 85 -6.24 -16.63 -7.69
CA GLU A 85 -5.68 -16.08 -8.93
C GLU A 85 -4.13 -16.10 -8.95
N GLY A 86 -3.48 -16.37 -7.81
CA GLY A 86 -2.03 -16.50 -7.71
C GLY A 86 -1.30 -15.24 -7.25
N HIS A 87 -2.01 -14.22 -6.78
CA HIS A 87 -1.41 -13.00 -6.26
C HIS A 87 -0.87 -13.18 -4.84
N TYR A 88 -0.04 -12.24 -4.41
CA TYR A 88 0.41 -12.07 -3.02
C TYR A 88 -0.40 -10.95 -2.40
N ILE A 89 -0.91 -11.17 -1.20
CA ILE A 89 -1.88 -10.28 -0.56
C ILE A 89 -1.34 -9.76 0.76
N ASN A 90 -1.44 -8.46 0.96
CA ASN A 90 -1.29 -7.80 2.26
C ASN A 90 -2.64 -7.27 2.74
N ILE A 91 -2.87 -7.36 4.05
CA ILE A 91 -4.03 -6.76 4.72
C ILE A 91 -3.53 -5.87 5.84
N THR A 92 -3.83 -4.58 5.79
CA THR A 92 -3.54 -3.66 6.90
C THR A 92 -4.68 -3.71 7.91
N THR A 93 -4.36 -3.91 9.19
CA THR A 93 -5.37 -4.10 10.25
C THR A 93 -4.88 -3.56 11.60
N ASN A 94 -5.82 -3.19 12.47
CA ASN A 94 -5.53 -2.88 13.87
C ASN A 94 -5.36 -4.12 14.76
N GLY A 95 -5.45 -5.32 14.17
CA GLY A 95 -5.11 -6.58 14.81
C GLY A 95 -6.09 -7.11 15.85
N THR A 96 -7.31 -6.58 15.97
CA THR A 96 -8.20 -6.88 17.11
C THR A 96 -9.37 -7.82 16.82
N LEU A 97 -9.64 -8.14 15.55
CA LEU A 97 -10.82 -8.92 15.15
C LEU A 97 -10.49 -10.43 15.01
N THR A 98 -10.24 -11.10 16.12
CA THR A 98 -9.79 -12.52 16.20
C THR A 98 -10.57 -13.48 15.31
N ASN A 99 -11.90 -13.40 15.29
CA ASN A 99 -12.72 -14.30 14.48
C ASN A 99 -12.45 -14.12 12.98
N ARG A 100 -12.17 -12.88 12.55
CA ARG A 100 -11.88 -12.59 11.16
C ARG A 100 -10.54 -13.18 10.70
N PHE A 101 -9.53 -13.17 11.57
CA PHE A 101 -8.27 -13.87 11.29
C PHE A 101 -8.49 -15.37 11.13
N LYS A 102 -9.29 -16.00 12.01
CA LYS A 102 -9.63 -17.42 11.91
C LYS A 102 -10.33 -17.76 10.60
N GLU A 103 -11.35 -16.98 10.22
CA GLU A 103 -12.09 -17.17 8.97
C GLU A 103 -11.18 -17.05 7.72
N ILE A 104 -10.29 -16.06 7.70
CA ILE A 104 -9.35 -15.87 6.57
C ILE A 104 -8.36 -17.02 6.51
N ILE A 105 -7.72 -17.38 7.62
CA ILE A 105 -6.72 -18.45 7.66
C ILE A 105 -7.33 -19.80 7.27
N GLU A 106 -8.51 -20.14 7.82
CA GLU A 106 -9.21 -21.37 7.48
C GLU A 106 -9.54 -21.45 5.98
N LYS A 107 -10.15 -20.38 5.44
CA LYS A 107 -10.53 -20.33 4.02
C LYS A 107 -9.32 -20.30 3.07
N CYS A 108 -8.24 -19.67 3.48
CA CYS A 108 -7.03 -19.50 2.67
C CYS A 108 -5.92 -20.50 3.00
N LYS A 109 -6.19 -21.57 3.73
CA LYS A 109 -5.21 -22.52 4.26
C LYS A 109 -4.16 -23.00 3.25
N SER A 110 -4.54 -23.21 2.00
CA SER A 110 -3.63 -23.65 0.92
C SER A 110 -2.78 -22.52 0.32
N TYR A 111 -2.93 -21.27 0.79
CA TYR A 111 -2.31 -20.09 0.20
C TYR A 111 -1.66 -19.17 1.24
N THR A 112 -1.58 -19.57 2.51
CA THR A 112 -1.08 -18.71 3.60
C THR A 112 0.36 -18.26 3.39
N ASN A 113 1.17 -19.03 2.67
CA ASN A 113 2.53 -18.66 2.26
C ASN A 113 2.60 -17.39 1.37
N ARG A 114 1.48 -16.95 0.77
CA ARG A 114 1.35 -15.72 -0.02
C ARG A 114 0.49 -14.66 0.65
N LEU A 115 0.12 -14.88 1.92
CA LEU A 115 -0.68 -13.98 2.73
C LEU A 115 0.20 -13.25 3.75
N HIS A 116 0.02 -11.95 3.86
CA HIS A 116 0.73 -11.06 4.75
C HIS A 116 -0.24 -10.15 5.50
N PHE A 117 0.00 -9.91 6.77
CA PHE A 117 -0.77 -8.97 7.57
C PHE A 117 0.14 -7.85 8.09
N SER A 118 -0.22 -6.61 7.80
CA SER A 118 0.40 -5.43 8.40
C SER A 118 -0.39 -5.02 9.65
N PHE A 119 0.13 -5.38 10.82
CA PHE A 119 -0.46 -5.06 12.11
C PHE A 119 -0.07 -3.66 12.54
N SER A 120 -1.03 -2.77 12.66
CA SER A 120 -0.85 -1.42 13.19
C SER A 120 -0.99 -1.46 14.71
N PHE A 121 0.11 -1.32 15.41
CA PHE A 121 0.15 -1.38 16.88
C PHE A 121 -0.27 -0.03 17.47
N HIS A 122 -1.57 0.14 17.65
CA HIS A 122 -2.18 1.32 18.24
C HIS A 122 -2.12 1.25 19.79
N TYR A 123 -0.92 1.40 20.34
CA TYR A 123 -0.57 1.05 21.72
C TYR A 123 -1.53 1.64 22.76
N THR A 124 -1.73 2.97 22.78
CA THR A 124 -2.57 3.66 23.79
C THR A 124 -4.02 3.17 23.76
N GLU A 125 -4.60 2.97 22.59
CA GLU A 125 -5.96 2.45 22.45
C GLU A 125 -6.06 0.98 22.87
N LEU A 126 -5.09 0.15 22.49
CA LEU A 126 -5.06 -1.26 22.89
C LEU A 126 -4.86 -1.40 24.41
N LYS A 127 -4.02 -0.55 25.02
CA LYS A 127 -3.81 -0.50 26.48
C LYS A 127 -5.09 -0.06 27.19
N ARG A 128 -5.73 1.02 26.71
CA ARG A 128 -6.99 1.53 27.27
C ARG A 128 -8.11 0.50 27.25
N LEU A 129 -8.17 -0.35 26.23
CA LEU A 129 -9.19 -1.40 26.06
C LEU A 129 -8.80 -2.74 26.70
N GLY A 130 -7.58 -2.90 27.22
CA GLY A 130 -7.07 -4.16 27.73
C GLY A 130 -6.86 -5.23 26.64
N TRP A 131 -6.56 -4.81 25.40
CA TRP A 131 -6.50 -5.68 24.23
C TRP A 131 -5.08 -5.98 23.73
N ILE A 132 -4.05 -5.59 24.46
CA ILE A 132 -2.64 -5.80 24.07
C ILE A 132 -2.37 -7.31 23.84
N ASN A 133 -2.72 -8.16 24.81
CA ASN A 133 -2.53 -9.62 24.66
C ASN A 133 -3.30 -10.17 23.45
N LYS A 134 -4.57 -9.83 23.33
CA LYS A 134 -5.41 -10.22 22.18
C LYS A 134 -4.79 -9.83 20.83
N PHE A 135 -4.18 -8.66 20.74
CA PHE A 135 -3.50 -8.17 19.56
C PHE A 135 -2.30 -9.08 19.19
N PHE A 136 -1.45 -9.39 20.17
CA PHE A 136 -0.29 -10.25 19.94
C PHE A 136 -0.68 -11.72 19.73
N ASP A 137 -1.71 -12.23 20.42
CA ASP A 137 -2.23 -13.57 20.18
C ASP A 137 -2.72 -13.76 18.75
N ASN A 138 -3.27 -12.71 18.12
CA ASN A 138 -3.64 -12.73 16.71
C ASN A 138 -2.41 -12.73 15.78
N ILE A 139 -1.31 -12.07 16.15
CA ILE A 139 -0.03 -12.16 15.42
C ILE A 139 0.53 -13.58 15.49
N ASP A 140 0.58 -14.16 16.71
CA ASP A 140 1.04 -15.53 16.92
C ASP A 140 0.21 -16.51 16.09
N PHE A 141 -1.12 -16.38 16.14
CA PHE A 141 -2.04 -17.23 15.38
C PHE A 141 -1.76 -17.19 13.86
N VAL A 142 -1.58 -16.01 13.24
CA VAL A 142 -1.34 -15.94 11.80
C VAL A 142 0.05 -16.49 11.43
N LYS A 143 1.06 -16.25 12.27
CA LYS A 143 2.42 -16.76 12.09
C LYS A 143 2.46 -18.29 12.17
N GLU A 144 1.85 -18.87 13.17
CA GLU A 144 1.74 -20.34 13.37
C GLU A 144 1.04 -21.04 12.20
N ASN A 145 0.13 -20.34 11.52
CA ASN A 145 -0.56 -20.86 10.35
C ASN A 145 0.14 -20.51 9.00
N GLY A 146 1.38 -20.09 9.05
CA GLY A 146 2.24 -19.92 7.86
C GLY A 146 2.05 -18.61 7.11
N ALA A 147 1.25 -17.68 7.62
CA ALA A 147 1.19 -16.32 7.06
C ALA A 147 2.32 -15.45 7.61
N SER A 148 2.68 -14.44 6.83
CA SER A 148 3.68 -13.43 7.22
C SER A 148 3.02 -12.25 7.93
N PHE A 149 3.81 -11.52 8.70
CA PHE A 149 3.31 -10.30 9.33
C PHE A 149 4.35 -9.18 9.36
N LEU A 150 3.86 -7.98 9.56
CA LEU A 150 4.61 -6.77 9.91
C LEU A 150 4.01 -6.21 11.19
N LEU A 151 4.82 -5.90 12.18
CA LEU A 151 4.44 -5.07 13.34
C LEU A 151 4.91 -3.64 13.10
N GLN A 152 3.97 -2.67 13.07
CA GLN A 152 4.26 -1.26 12.81
C GLN A 152 3.57 -0.36 13.83
N ILE A 153 4.27 0.67 14.29
CA ILE A 153 3.68 1.78 15.03
C ILE A 153 3.69 3.06 14.20
N ASN A 154 2.76 3.95 14.46
CA ASN A 154 2.82 5.34 14.04
C ASN A 154 3.38 6.16 15.22
N LEU A 155 4.61 6.65 15.08
CA LEU A 155 5.26 7.40 16.16
C LEU A 155 4.51 8.73 16.36
N CYS A 156 4.01 8.94 17.57
CA CYS A 156 3.29 10.14 17.98
C CYS A 156 3.59 10.48 19.44
N ASP A 157 3.29 11.71 19.85
CA ASP A 157 3.64 12.23 21.17
C ASP A 157 3.00 11.44 22.33
N GLU A 158 1.81 10.88 22.10
CA GLU A 158 1.13 10.00 23.06
C GLU A 158 1.95 8.76 23.46
N TYR A 159 2.87 8.32 22.58
CA TYR A 159 3.69 7.13 22.84
C TYR A 159 4.95 7.42 23.62
N ILE A 160 5.38 8.68 23.73
CA ILE A 160 6.64 9.07 24.39
C ILE A 160 6.76 8.51 25.82
N PRO A 161 5.74 8.60 26.68
CA PRO A 161 5.81 8.05 28.02
C PRO A 161 5.88 6.52 28.09
N PHE A 162 5.61 5.84 26.97
CA PHE A 162 5.46 4.38 26.90
C PHE A 162 6.48 3.70 25.98
N LEU A 163 7.50 4.44 25.50
CA LEU A 163 8.43 3.90 24.50
C LEU A 163 9.14 2.63 24.97
N ASP A 164 9.56 2.59 26.22
CA ASP A 164 10.24 1.41 26.78
C ASP A 164 9.30 0.22 26.91
N GLU A 165 8.05 0.43 27.31
CA GLU A 165 7.03 -0.60 27.38
C GLU A 165 6.68 -1.14 25.98
N ILE A 166 6.50 -0.25 24.98
CA ILE A 166 6.25 -0.61 23.59
C ILE A 166 7.40 -1.47 23.03
N LYS A 167 8.65 -1.08 23.29
CA LYS A 167 9.84 -1.82 22.87
C LYS A 167 9.93 -3.18 23.55
N SER A 168 9.78 -3.21 24.88
CA SER A 168 9.87 -4.42 25.67
C SER A 168 8.86 -5.47 25.23
N ILE A 169 7.57 -5.09 25.15
CA ILE A 169 6.52 -6.03 24.75
C ILE A 169 6.67 -6.48 23.29
N SER A 170 7.12 -5.61 22.40
CA SER A 170 7.36 -5.98 21.01
C SER A 170 8.48 -7.00 20.89
N LEU A 171 9.61 -6.79 21.58
CA LEU A 171 10.72 -7.74 21.62
C LEU A 171 10.29 -9.09 22.23
N GLU A 172 9.57 -9.07 23.33
CA GLU A 172 9.08 -10.29 24.00
C GLU A 172 8.16 -11.10 23.09
N ARG A 173 7.16 -10.43 22.45
CA ARG A 173 6.09 -11.11 21.73
C ARG A 173 6.43 -11.41 20.26
N THR A 174 7.29 -10.63 19.62
CA THR A 174 7.57 -10.79 18.19
C THR A 174 9.04 -11.00 17.85
N GLY A 175 9.91 -10.99 18.85
CA GLY A 175 11.36 -11.19 18.68
C GLY A 175 12.12 -9.98 18.14
N ALA A 176 11.43 -8.85 17.86
CA ALA A 176 12.07 -7.65 17.34
C ALA A 176 11.30 -6.37 17.69
N LEU A 177 11.95 -5.22 17.54
CA LEU A 177 11.31 -3.91 17.66
C LEU A 177 10.34 -3.67 16.49
N PRO A 178 9.22 -2.93 16.69
CA PRO A 178 8.31 -2.61 15.61
C PRO A 178 9.00 -1.74 14.54
N GLN A 179 8.51 -1.82 13.32
CA GLN A 179 8.80 -0.80 12.32
C GLN A 179 8.04 0.47 12.66
N VAL A 180 8.62 1.63 12.31
CA VAL A 180 8.05 2.93 12.65
C VAL A 180 7.63 3.66 11.39
N ALA A 181 6.36 4.07 11.32
CA ALA A 181 5.87 5.01 10.33
C ALA A 181 5.81 6.43 10.94
N LEU A 182 6.01 7.43 10.09
CA LEU A 182 5.74 8.81 10.46
C LEU A 182 4.23 9.00 10.65
N THR A 183 3.84 9.60 11.76
CA THR A 183 2.46 10.07 11.93
C THR A 183 2.33 11.43 11.24
N ARG A 184 1.34 11.54 10.35
CA ARG A 184 1.20 12.71 9.49
C ARG A 184 0.04 13.58 9.94
N ASP A 185 0.25 14.88 9.85
CA ASP A 185 -0.80 15.88 9.94
C ASP A 185 -1.37 16.12 8.53
N GLU A 186 -2.50 15.49 8.24
CA GLU A 186 -3.17 15.59 6.93
C GLU A 186 -3.91 16.93 6.76
N SER A 187 -3.99 17.77 7.79
CA SER A 187 -4.67 19.08 7.75
C SER A 187 -3.79 20.18 7.16
N THR A 188 -2.49 19.96 6.98
CA THR A 188 -1.53 20.97 6.55
C THR A 188 -1.01 20.75 5.13
N ILE A 189 -0.67 21.85 4.42
CA ILE A 189 -0.02 21.83 3.10
C ILE A 189 1.17 22.80 3.12
N PRO A 190 2.42 22.34 2.95
CA PRO A 190 2.83 20.92 2.85
C PRO A 190 2.49 20.14 4.11
N MET A 191 2.31 18.84 3.96
CA MET A 191 2.00 17.93 5.06
C MET A 191 3.12 17.98 6.12
N LYS A 192 2.75 18.03 7.41
CA LYS A 192 3.70 18.02 8.53
C LYS A 192 3.68 16.66 9.24
N ILE A 193 4.67 16.44 10.08
CA ILE A 193 4.63 15.36 11.06
C ILE A 193 3.70 15.79 12.19
N TRP A 194 2.83 14.88 12.64
CA TRP A 194 1.92 15.09 13.78
C TRP A 194 2.70 14.96 15.10
N THR A 195 3.33 16.03 15.52
CA THR A 195 4.11 16.09 16.76
C THR A 195 4.31 17.53 17.20
N ASP A 196 4.40 17.75 18.50
CA ASP A 196 4.82 19.02 19.10
C ASP A 196 6.33 19.10 19.36
N LEU A 197 7.05 18.00 19.11
CA LEU A 197 8.51 17.95 19.23
C LEU A 197 9.18 18.71 18.08
N SER A 198 10.43 19.12 18.33
CA SER A 198 11.31 19.54 17.24
C SER A 198 11.61 18.37 16.28
N ASP A 199 11.89 18.67 15.00
CA ASP A 199 12.26 17.66 14.00
C ASP A 199 13.44 16.81 14.47
N GLU A 200 14.42 17.42 15.15
CA GLU A 200 15.61 16.75 15.67
C GLU A 200 15.26 15.76 16.79
N GLU A 201 14.40 16.15 17.73
CA GLU A 201 13.96 15.27 18.83
C GLU A 201 13.10 14.11 18.30
N TYR A 202 12.15 14.41 17.42
CA TYR A 202 11.32 13.38 16.79
C TYR A 202 12.19 12.34 16.06
N TYR A 203 13.16 12.82 15.27
CA TYR A 203 14.10 11.95 14.57
C TYR A 203 14.95 11.11 15.53
N ARG A 204 15.48 11.73 16.58
CA ARG A 204 16.28 11.05 17.61
C ARG A 204 15.49 9.92 18.28
N ILE A 205 14.24 10.16 18.62
CA ILE A 205 13.35 9.15 19.22
C ILE A 205 13.08 8.02 18.22
N GLY A 206 12.69 8.34 16.99
CA GLY A 206 12.40 7.35 15.97
C GLY A 206 13.59 6.44 15.65
N LYS A 207 14.81 6.97 15.66
CA LYS A 207 16.05 6.19 15.48
C LYS A 207 16.26 5.12 16.55
N THR A 208 15.76 5.30 17.77
CA THR A 208 15.90 4.31 18.82
C THR A 208 15.22 2.97 18.54
N PHE A 209 14.38 2.91 17.51
CA PHE A 209 13.73 1.68 17.06
C PHE A 209 14.53 0.89 16.01
N ASN A 210 15.66 1.42 15.53
CA ASN A 210 16.44 0.81 14.45
C ASN A 210 15.55 0.41 13.26
N SER A 211 14.61 1.29 12.87
CA SER A 211 13.62 1.02 11.84
C SER A 211 14.07 1.53 10.47
N PRO A 212 14.44 0.64 9.52
CA PRO A 212 14.73 1.06 8.14
C PRO A 212 13.56 1.80 7.49
N LEU A 213 12.32 1.43 7.84
CA LEU A 213 11.11 2.10 7.38
C LEU A 213 11.05 3.55 7.84
N PHE A 214 11.40 3.82 9.10
CA PHE A 214 11.45 5.18 9.66
C PHE A 214 12.49 6.04 8.93
N GLU A 215 13.72 5.55 8.86
CA GLU A 215 14.83 6.27 8.22
C GLU A 215 14.50 6.61 6.76
N PHE A 216 13.94 5.66 6.03
CA PHE A 216 13.55 5.86 4.64
C PHE A 216 12.41 6.87 4.49
N THR A 217 11.35 6.75 5.30
CA THR A 217 10.19 7.65 5.21
C THR A 217 10.55 9.06 5.65
N TYR A 218 11.31 9.21 6.72
CA TYR A 218 11.79 10.52 7.20
C TYR A 218 12.65 11.22 6.15
N LYS A 219 13.64 10.52 5.58
CA LYS A 219 14.51 11.05 4.53
C LYS A 219 13.76 11.48 3.26
N ASN A 220 12.63 10.83 2.95
CA ASN A 220 11.84 11.10 1.75
C ASN A 220 10.59 11.95 2.03
N PHE A 221 10.38 12.37 3.27
CA PHE A 221 9.22 13.18 3.65
C PHE A 221 9.34 14.59 3.04
N ASN A 222 8.30 15.04 2.35
CA ASN A 222 8.24 16.33 1.65
C ASN A 222 9.40 16.62 0.65
N VAL A 223 10.12 15.59 0.21
CA VAL A 223 11.17 15.75 -0.80
C VAL A 223 10.57 15.89 -2.19
N LEU A 224 10.86 17.02 -2.85
CA LEU A 224 10.42 17.28 -4.22
C LEU A 224 10.94 16.22 -5.19
N ARG A 225 10.03 15.64 -5.98
CA ARG A 225 10.32 14.61 -6.98
C ARG A 225 10.09 15.13 -8.39
N LYS A 226 11.09 14.92 -9.24
CA LYS A 226 11.07 15.34 -10.66
C LYS A 226 11.37 14.19 -11.62
N GLU A 227 11.72 13.04 -11.07
CA GLU A 227 12.12 11.85 -11.81
C GLU A 227 10.91 11.24 -12.55
N PHE A 228 11.17 10.38 -13.52
CA PHE A 228 10.12 9.70 -14.26
C PHE A 228 9.45 8.61 -13.41
N CYS A 229 8.18 8.79 -13.08
CA CYS A 229 7.40 7.90 -12.23
C CYS A 229 6.53 6.94 -13.05
N TYR A 230 6.66 5.62 -12.81
CA TYR A 230 5.88 4.57 -13.46
C TYR A 230 4.57 4.22 -12.76
N ALA A 231 4.12 5.00 -11.76
CA ALA A 231 2.75 4.88 -11.26
C ALA A 231 1.74 5.07 -12.39
N GLY A 232 0.71 4.23 -12.45
CA GLY A 232 -0.24 4.14 -13.56
C GLY A 232 0.15 3.11 -14.64
N ASP A 233 1.36 2.53 -14.56
CA ASP A 233 1.73 1.34 -15.33
C ASP A 233 2.16 0.20 -14.41
N TRP A 234 3.06 0.45 -13.46
CA TRP A 234 3.58 -0.57 -12.57
C TRP A 234 2.89 -0.62 -11.22
N SER A 235 2.30 0.48 -10.79
CA SER A 235 1.53 0.56 -9.53
C SER A 235 0.27 1.40 -9.70
N PHE A 236 -0.73 1.13 -8.84
CA PHE A 236 -2.06 1.75 -8.91
C PHE A 236 -2.65 1.91 -7.52
N VAL A 237 -3.68 2.77 -7.43
CA VAL A 237 -4.66 2.78 -6.35
C VAL A 237 -6.01 2.35 -6.92
N LEU A 238 -6.63 1.35 -6.30
CA LEU A 238 -7.89 0.75 -6.74
C LEU A 238 -8.95 0.85 -5.65
N ASN A 239 -10.08 1.45 -5.96
CA ASN A 239 -11.25 1.42 -5.08
C ASN A 239 -12.00 0.09 -5.27
N LEU A 240 -12.03 -0.76 -4.24
CA LEU A 240 -12.66 -2.08 -4.30
C LEU A 240 -14.20 -2.03 -4.36
N GLN A 241 -14.82 -0.94 -3.93
CA GLN A 241 -16.27 -0.79 -4.01
C GLN A 241 -16.72 -0.57 -5.45
N THR A 242 -16.03 0.33 -6.17
CA THR A 242 -16.49 0.83 -7.47
C THR A 242 -15.72 0.28 -8.66
N GLY A 243 -14.51 -0.26 -8.44
CA GLY A 243 -13.61 -0.67 -9.53
C GLY A 243 -12.83 0.48 -10.17
N TRP A 244 -12.86 1.68 -9.58
CA TRP A 244 -12.09 2.81 -10.08
C TRP A 244 -10.61 2.61 -9.82
N LEU A 245 -9.85 2.44 -10.91
CA LEU A 245 -8.39 2.30 -10.92
C LEU A 245 -7.76 3.63 -11.28
N GLN A 246 -7.09 4.26 -10.33
CA GLN A 246 -6.35 5.50 -10.55
C GLN A 246 -4.83 5.26 -10.55
N LYS A 247 -4.09 6.16 -11.19
CA LYS A 247 -2.64 6.01 -11.34
C LYS A 247 -1.89 6.06 -10.00
N CYS A 248 -2.32 6.94 -9.08
CA CYS A 248 -1.70 7.17 -7.78
C CYS A 248 -2.64 8.03 -6.92
N TYR A 249 -2.40 8.13 -5.62
CA TYR A 249 -3.09 9.08 -4.73
C TYR A 249 -3.01 10.53 -5.20
N ALA A 250 -1.85 10.95 -5.72
CA ALA A 250 -1.63 12.28 -6.26
C ALA A 250 -2.15 12.48 -7.70
N ASN A 251 -2.64 11.43 -8.35
CA ASN A 251 -3.15 11.48 -9.72
C ASN A 251 -4.43 10.65 -9.82
N PRO A 252 -5.61 11.29 -9.60
CA PRO A 252 -6.90 10.60 -9.55
C PRO A 252 -7.42 10.20 -10.93
N GLN A 253 -6.75 10.57 -12.02
CA GLN A 253 -7.12 10.12 -13.37
C GLN A 253 -7.07 8.60 -13.44
N GLY A 254 -8.13 7.99 -13.98
CA GLY A 254 -8.26 6.55 -13.96
C GLY A 254 -9.30 6.01 -14.93
N GLN A 255 -9.69 4.78 -14.69
CA GLN A 255 -10.67 4.03 -15.46
C GLN A 255 -11.40 3.06 -14.54
N ASN A 256 -12.65 2.72 -14.85
CA ASN A 256 -13.31 1.62 -14.16
C ASN A 256 -12.88 0.29 -14.79
N ILE A 257 -12.36 -0.63 -13.98
CA ILE A 257 -11.88 -1.93 -14.44
C ILE A 257 -12.83 -3.08 -14.08
N PHE A 258 -13.91 -2.80 -13.36
CA PHE A 258 -14.90 -3.80 -12.96
C PHE A 258 -16.13 -3.83 -13.88
N GLU A 259 -16.47 -2.72 -14.56
CA GLU A 259 -17.62 -2.68 -15.47
C GLU A 259 -17.51 -3.68 -16.63
N ASP A 260 -16.34 -3.76 -17.25
CA ASP A 260 -16.06 -4.75 -18.31
C ASP A 260 -14.72 -5.44 -18.05
N ILE A 261 -14.80 -6.62 -17.45
CA ILE A 261 -13.63 -7.45 -17.10
C ILE A 261 -12.96 -8.09 -18.34
N ASN A 262 -13.54 -7.98 -19.54
CA ASN A 262 -12.96 -8.49 -20.76
C ASN A 262 -12.20 -7.41 -21.55
N SER A 263 -12.45 -6.14 -21.27
CA SER A 263 -11.71 -5.03 -21.87
C SER A 263 -10.26 -5.01 -21.36
N LYS A 264 -9.36 -4.46 -22.16
CA LYS A 264 -7.96 -4.26 -21.78
C LYS A 264 -7.84 -3.08 -20.81
N ILE A 265 -7.09 -3.26 -19.73
CA ILE A 265 -6.70 -2.16 -18.85
C ILE A 265 -5.68 -1.28 -19.58
N LYS A 266 -5.89 0.02 -19.58
CA LYS A 266 -4.93 0.98 -20.12
C LYS A 266 -3.88 1.27 -19.05
N PHE A 267 -2.64 0.83 -19.29
CA PHE A 267 -1.49 1.10 -18.45
C PHE A 267 -0.68 2.25 -19.03
N GLU A 268 -0.54 3.33 -18.25
CA GLU A 268 0.17 4.53 -18.69
C GLU A 268 0.78 5.26 -17.49
N ALA A 269 2.09 5.40 -17.50
CA ALA A 269 2.86 6.05 -16.44
C ALA A 269 2.44 7.52 -16.22
N VAL A 270 2.59 8.01 -14.99
CA VAL A 270 2.47 9.44 -14.67
C VAL A 270 3.59 10.24 -15.33
N GLY A 271 4.78 9.66 -15.43
CA GLY A 271 5.96 10.36 -15.97
C GLY A 271 6.48 11.44 -15.03
N ASN A 272 6.97 12.53 -15.60
CA ASN A 272 7.43 13.71 -14.86
C ASN A 272 6.27 14.68 -14.52
N ASN A 273 5.00 14.25 -14.76
CA ASN A 273 3.82 15.10 -14.57
C ASN A 273 3.15 14.87 -13.19
N CYS A 274 3.91 14.45 -12.18
CA CYS A 274 3.39 14.37 -10.82
C CYS A 274 3.02 15.78 -10.34
N GLN A 275 1.79 15.94 -9.85
CA GLN A 275 1.28 17.22 -9.36
C GLN A 275 1.68 17.49 -7.90
N ASN A 276 2.12 16.46 -7.17
CA ASN A 276 2.61 16.62 -5.82
C ASN A 276 4.12 16.83 -5.81
N ASN A 277 4.56 17.68 -4.91
CA ASN A 277 5.97 17.96 -4.69
C ASN A 277 6.74 16.80 -4.06
N TYR A 278 6.04 15.81 -3.50
CA TYR A 278 6.62 14.65 -2.82
C TYR A 278 5.79 13.40 -3.08
N CYS A 279 6.40 12.24 -2.89
CA CYS A 279 5.70 10.96 -3.00
C CYS A 279 4.88 10.70 -1.74
N VAL A 280 3.56 10.81 -1.82
CA VAL A 280 2.63 10.70 -0.66
C VAL A 280 2.76 9.37 0.08
N ASN A 281 3.03 8.28 -0.63
CA ASN A 281 3.22 6.96 -0.03
C ASN A 281 4.57 6.36 -0.47
N SER A 282 5.66 7.09 -0.16
CA SER A 282 7.01 6.77 -0.59
C SER A 282 7.46 5.36 -0.18
N SER A 283 7.14 4.94 1.03
CA SER A 283 7.56 3.64 1.55
C SER A 283 6.93 2.44 0.82
N HIS A 284 5.75 2.60 0.23
CA HIS A 284 5.13 1.57 -0.59
C HIS A 284 5.59 1.67 -2.04
N PHE A 285 5.38 2.81 -2.68
CA PHE A 285 5.61 2.96 -4.10
C PHE A 285 7.09 3.00 -4.47
N MET A 286 7.89 3.85 -3.80
CA MET A 286 9.32 4.00 -4.16
C MET A 286 10.13 2.74 -3.84
N SER A 287 9.88 2.08 -2.71
CA SER A 287 10.59 0.84 -2.36
C SER A 287 10.27 -0.32 -3.30
N LEU A 288 9.17 -0.25 -4.02
CA LEU A 288 8.83 -1.18 -5.10
C LEU A 288 9.48 -0.80 -6.45
N GLY A 289 10.24 0.29 -6.52
CA GLY A 289 11.01 0.65 -7.71
C GLY A 289 10.20 1.33 -8.82
N ILE A 290 9.13 2.07 -8.49
CA ILE A 290 8.35 2.82 -9.50
C ILE A 290 9.09 4.01 -10.10
N ILE A 291 10.21 4.41 -9.49
CA ILE A 291 11.11 5.45 -9.98
C ILE A 291 12.51 4.81 -10.11
N PRO A 292 12.82 4.18 -11.25
CA PRO A 292 14.08 3.41 -11.40
C PRO A 292 15.35 4.25 -11.25
N GLU A 293 15.27 5.55 -11.46
CA GLU A 293 16.38 6.50 -11.33
C GLU A 293 16.82 6.71 -9.87
N ILE A 294 16.01 6.31 -8.90
CA ILE A 294 16.31 6.42 -7.46
C ILE A 294 16.67 5.05 -6.91
N ASP A 295 17.88 4.96 -6.36
CA ASP A 295 18.25 3.76 -5.59
C ASP A 295 17.52 3.78 -4.24
N THR A 296 16.73 2.75 -4.00
CA THR A 296 15.92 2.60 -2.79
C THR A 296 16.11 1.18 -2.24
N PRO A 297 16.01 0.96 -0.92
CA PRO A 297 15.83 -0.37 -0.39
C PRO A 297 14.60 -1.07 -1.01
N THR A 298 14.58 -2.40 -1.01
CA THR A 298 13.40 -3.16 -1.44
C THR A 298 12.27 -3.04 -0.41
N TYR A 299 11.05 -3.37 -0.82
CA TYR A 299 9.90 -3.38 0.08
C TYR A 299 10.13 -4.29 1.30
N TYR A 300 10.74 -5.46 1.05
CA TYR A 300 11.16 -6.40 2.08
C TYR A 300 12.18 -5.79 3.05
N ALA A 301 13.27 -5.21 2.54
CA ALA A 301 14.34 -4.66 3.36
C ALA A 301 13.89 -3.53 4.29
N LEU A 302 12.84 -2.78 3.91
CA LEU A 302 12.28 -1.73 4.75
C LEU A 302 11.41 -2.25 5.89
N ARG A 303 10.83 -3.46 5.75
CA ARG A 303 9.73 -3.87 6.63
C ARG A 303 9.99 -5.12 7.43
N ASN A 304 10.76 -6.05 6.90
CA ASN A 304 11.04 -7.28 7.65
C ASN A 304 11.99 -7.03 8.83
N ARG A 305 11.92 -7.91 9.81
CA ARG A 305 12.90 -8.11 10.86
C ARG A 305 13.49 -9.50 10.67
N GLU A 306 14.67 -9.56 10.05
CA GLU A 306 15.31 -10.85 9.70
C GLU A 306 15.60 -11.68 10.94
N GLU A 307 16.03 -11.03 12.02
CA GLU A 307 16.33 -11.64 13.31
C GLU A 307 15.13 -12.35 13.94
N ALA A 308 13.89 -11.95 13.58
CA ALA A 308 12.65 -12.49 14.10
C ALA A 308 11.81 -13.29 13.09
N ASN A 309 12.28 -13.37 11.83
CA ASN A 309 11.60 -14.13 10.77
C ASN A 309 10.10 -13.76 10.63
N TRP A 310 9.80 -12.48 10.52
CA TRP A 310 8.42 -12.02 10.36
C TRP A 310 7.81 -12.42 9.01
N TYR A 311 8.67 -12.54 7.98
CA TYR A 311 8.23 -12.87 6.62
C TYR A 311 8.52 -14.35 6.30
N SER A 312 7.54 -15.03 5.71
CA SER A 312 7.75 -16.35 5.11
C SER A 312 8.72 -16.26 3.93
N ASN A 313 9.36 -17.37 3.58
CA ASN A 313 10.32 -17.40 2.47
C ASN A 313 9.70 -16.91 1.15
N ASP A 314 8.45 -17.31 0.85
CA ASP A 314 7.77 -16.91 -0.38
C ASP A 314 7.56 -15.39 -0.46
N ILE A 315 7.10 -14.77 0.63
CA ILE A 315 6.92 -13.31 0.72
C ILE A 315 8.28 -12.60 0.68
N LYS A 316 9.30 -13.13 1.39
CA LYS A 316 10.67 -12.62 1.38
C LYS A 316 11.22 -12.55 -0.05
N GLU A 317 11.21 -13.66 -0.75
CA GLU A 317 11.73 -13.74 -2.11
C GLU A 317 10.96 -12.81 -3.07
N PHE A 318 9.63 -12.82 -2.98
CA PHE A 318 8.79 -12.01 -3.85
C PHE A 318 9.00 -10.50 -3.64
N LEU A 319 9.09 -10.03 -2.39
CA LEU A 319 9.24 -8.60 -2.05
C LEU A 319 10.70 -8.12 -1.98
N SER A 320 11.66 -9.01 -2.17
CA SER A 320 13.06 -8.65 -2.43
C SER A 320 13.28 -8.18 -3.86
N CYS A 321 12.33 -8.43 -4.77
CA CYS A 321 12.36 -7.96 -6.15
C CYS A 321 11.60 -6.62 -6.30
N LYS A 322 12.12 -5.75 -7.14
CA LYS A 322 11.46 -4.49 -7.50
C LYS A 322 10.65 -4.65 -8.81
N LEU A 323 9.66 -3.79 -9.02
CA LEU A 323 8.82 -3.78 -10.23
C LEU A 323 9.61 -3.50 -11.51
N ASN A 324 10.66 -2.69 -11.44
CA ASN A 324 11.54 -2.41 -12.58
C ASN A 324 12.33 -3.65 -13.07
N GLU A 325 12.47 -4.69 -12.24
CA GLU A 325 13.07 -5.96 -12.65
C GLU A 325 12.13 -6.82 -13.51
N SER A 326 10.82 -6.64 -13.38
CA SER A 326 9.78 -7.38 -14.10
C SER A 326 9.16 -6.58 -15.25
N ASN A 327 9.47 -5.29 -15.33
CA ASN A 327 8.89 -4.37 -16.27
C ASN A 327 9.99 -3.63 -17.03
N LYS A 328 9.76 -3.46 -18.34
CA LYS A 328 10.69 -2.71 -19.17
C LYS A 328 10.40 -1.22 -19.08
N GLU A 329 11.43 -0.43 -18.87
CA GLU A 329 11.33 1.02 -18.98
C GLU A 329 10.89 1.47 -20.37
N TYR A 330 10.19 2.60 -20.42
CA TYR A 330 9.81 3.22 -21.68
C TYR A 330 11.03 3.74 -22.44
N SER A 331 11.00 3.64 -23.76
CA SER A 331 11.99 4.35 -24.60
C SER A 331 11.90 5.88 -24.38
N ASN A 332 13.00 6.59 -24.65
CA ASN A 332 13.03 8.05 -24.56
C ASN A 332 11.93 8.74 -25.37
N ILE A 333 11.60 8.18 -26.53
CA ILE A 333 10.49 8.67 -27.38
C ILE A 333 9.15 8.52 -26.65
N LYS A 334 8.90 7.38 -26.01
CA LYS A 334 7.65 7.17 -25.25
C LYS A 334 7.62 8.05 -24.01
N LYS A 335 8.73 8.18 -23.24
CA LYS A 335 8.85 9.11 -22.10
C LYS A 335 8.54 10.55 -22.54
N TYR A 336 9.09 11.00 -23.67
CA TYR A 336 8.79 12.33 -24.22
C TYR A 336 7.29 12.55 -24.49
N PHE A 337 6.59 11.59 -25.08
CA PHE A 337 5.16 11.74 -25.35
C PHE A 337 4.29 11.68 -24.09
N ILE A 338 4.67 10.88 -23.09
CA ILE A 338 3.98 10.88 -21.80
C ILE A 338 4.09 12.26 -21.13
N ASN A 339 5.27 12.86 -21.17
CA ASN A 339 5.52 14.18 -20.56
C ASN A 339 4.92 15.35 -21.38
N ASN A 340 4.64 15.13 -22.66
CA ASN A 340 4.11 16.14 -23.59
C ASN A 340 2.86 15.66 -24.32
N PRO A 341 1.74 15.47 -23.65
CA PRO A 341 0.51 14.89 -24.27
C PRO A 341 -0.02 15.74 -25.42
N ASP A 342 0.19 17.06 -25.42
CA ASP A 342 -0.23 17.93 -26.53
C ASP A 342 0.62 17.77 -27.77
N ALA A 343 1.86 17.28 -27.67
CA ALA A 343 2.69 16.96 -28.81
C ALA A 343 2.06 15.84 -29.66
N ILE A 344 1.41 14.86 -29.02
CA ILE A 344 0.64 13.80 -29.70
C ILE A 344 -0.51 14.41 -30.49
N LYS A 345 -1.31 15.27 -29.87
CA LYS A 345 -2.46 15.93 -30.51
C LYS A 345 -2.02 16.75 -31.73
N LYS A 346 -0.92 17.50 -31.61
CA LYS A 346 -0.32 18.26 -32.72
C LYS A 346 0.14 17.34 -33.86
N LYS A 347 0.79 16.22 -33.55
CA LYS A 347 1.27 15.23 -34.54
C LYS A 347 0.10 14.58 -35.29
N ILE A 348 -0.96 14.20 -34.57
CA ILE A 348 -2.19 13.64 -35.15
C ILE A 348 -2.88 14.66 -36.06
N LYS A 349 -3.07 15.91 -35.57
CA LYS A 349 -3.67 17.00 -36.39
C LYS A 349 -2.88 17.24 -37.68
N LYS A 350 -1.53 17.27 -37.62
CA LYS A 350 -0.69 17.36 -38.81
C LYS A 350 -0.88 16.18 -39.77
N LYS A 351 -0.96 14.96 -39.24
CA LYS A 351 -1.18 13.75 -40.09
C LYS A 351 -2.54 13.79 -40.76
N ILE A 352 -3.60 14.14 -40.03
CA ILE A 352 -4.97 14.28 -40.59
C ILE A 352 -5.00 15.37 -41.67
N LYS A 353 -4.36 16.53 -41.44
CA LYS A 353 -4.28 17.62 -42.44
C LYS A 353 -3.54 17.18 -43.70
N ARG A 354 -2.47 16.37 -43.59
CA ARG A 354 -1.76 15.80 -44.75
C ARG A 354 -2.62 14.81 -45.53
N ILE A 355 -3.35 13.94 -44.81
CA ILE A 355 -4.26 12.95 -45.45
C ILE A 355 -5.40 13.68 -46.21
N LYS A 356 -6.04 14.65 -45.55
CA LYS A 356 -7.09 15.46 -46.19
C LYS A 356 -6.60 16.23 -47.41
N LYS A 357 -5.34 16.69 -47.41
CA LYS A 357 -4.73 17.37 -48.56
C LYS A 357 -4.47 16.37 -49.72
N ARG A 358 -4.10 15.12 -49.43
CA ARG A 358 -3.89 14.07 -50.43
C ARG A 358 -5.20 13.56 -51.04
N LEU A 359 -6.31 13.58 -50.29
CA LEU A 359 -7.62 13.16 -50.74
C LEU A 359 -8.38 14.24 -51.55
N LYS A 360 -7.86 15.49 -51.55
CA LYS A 360 -8.41 16.60 -52.35
C LYS A 360 -7.62 16.85 -53.63
N MET A 361 -6.57 16.07 -53.87
CA MET A 361 -5.86 15.97 -55.13
C MET A 361 -6.30 14.72 -55.87
#